data_ef7d31be409a560d654da2fa62038a44
#
_entry.id   ef7d31be409a560d654da2fa62038a44
#
_cell.length_a   1.000
_cell.length_b   1.000
_cell.length_c   1.000
_cell.angle_alpha   90.00
_cell.angle_beta   90.00
_cell.angle_gamma   90.00
#
_symmetry.space_group_name_H-M   'P 1'
#
loop_
_entity.id
_entity.type
_entity.pdbx_description
1 polymer ?
#
loop_
_entity_poly.entity_id
_entity_poly.type
_entity_poly.pdbx_seq_one_letter_code
_entity_poly.pdbx_strand_id
1 'polypeptide(L)'
;TTCHGQWHQFEVVIMTTKSTYYFQVDTSKIYGALLDRICDYMETGENKLAPVAKINQAIKIMLAGRLSREKGGGVVKIEGIPEDDPGFDGDEFELGYAKAAAKIYL
;
A
#
# COMPACT_ATOMS: atom_id res chain seq x y z
N THR A 1 -11.31 5.07 4.02
CA THR A 1 -12.23 4.89 2.89
C THR A 1 -11.45 4.35 1.72
N THR A 2 -11.89 3.26 1.14
CA THR A 2 -11.34 2.71 -0.11
C THR A 2 -12.31 3.01 -1.24
N CYS A 3 -11.79 3.56 -2.34
CA CYS A 3 -12.56 3.82 -3.55
C CYS A 3 -12.37 2.66 -4.51
N HIS A 4 -13.46 2.01 -4.93
CA HIS A 4 -13.43 0.90 -5.86
C HIS A 4 -13.76 1.38 -7.29
N GLY A 5 -12.98 0.92 -8.25
CA GLY A 5 -13.28 1.12 -9.68
C GLY A 5 -12.90 2.48 -10.26
N GLN A 6 -12.23 3.35 -9.50
CA GLN A 6 -11.69 4.62 -10.00
C GLN A 6 -10.29 4.84 -9.49
N TRP A 7 -9.43 5.40 -10.34
CA TRP A 7 -8.10 5.81 -9.92
C TRP A 7 -8.20 7.08 -9.06
N HIS A 8 -7.56 7.05 -7.89
CA HIS A 8 -7.39 8.19 -7.02
C HIS A 8 -5.92 8.36 -6.68
N GLN A 9 -5.48 9.60 -6.50
CA GLN A 9 -4.14 9.90 -6.00
C GLN A 9 -3.99 9.35 -4.57
N PHE A 10 -2.76 9.05 -4.19
CA PHE A 10 -2.47 8.70 -2.80
C PHE A 10 -2.54 9.96 -1.94
N GLU A 11 -3.53 9.99 -1.07
CA GLU A 11 -3.82 11.12 -0.19
C GLU A 11 -3.96 10.65 1.24
N VAL A 12 -3.48 11.47 2.17
CA VAL A 12 -3.64 11.24 3.59
C VAL A 12 -4.15 12.51 4.24
N VAL A 13 -5.26 12.40 4.97
CA VAL A 13 -5.79 13.48 5.80
C VAL A 13 -5.68 13.06 7.25
N ILE A 14 -4.93 13.82 8.03
CA ILE A 14 -4.74 13.60 9.46
C ILE A 14 -5.44 14.71 10.22
N MET A 15 -6.49 14.37 10.95
CA MET A 15 -7.22 15.28 11.81
C MET A 15 -6.79 15.06 13.26
N THR A 16 -6.32 16.11 13.90
CA THR A 16 -5.99 16.13 15.32
C THR A 16 -6.90 17.13 16.05
N THR A 17 -6.83 17.16 17.37
CA THR A 17 -7.57 18.16 18.17
C THR A 17 -7.12 19.58 17.94
N LYS A 18 -5.93 19.79 17.35
CA LYS A 18 -5.34 21.12 17.13
C LYS A 18 -5.29 21.53 15.67
N SER A 19 -5.19 20.57 14.74
CA SER A 19 -4.95 20.89 13.32
C SER A 19 -5.38 19.74 12.43
N THR A 20 -5.67 20.06 11.17
CA THR A 20 -5.85 19.11 10.08
C THR A 20 -4.68 19.23 9.13
N TYR A 21 -4.05 18.11 8.80
CA TYR A 21 -2.96 17.99 7.85
C TYR A 21 -3.45 17.25 6.62
N TYR A 22 -3.11 17.76 5.46
CA TYR A 22 -3.43 17.18 4.18
C TYR A 22 -2.13 16.87 3.42
N PHE A 23 -1.96 15.64 3.00
CA PHE A 23 -0.83 15.18 2.23
C PHE A 23 -1.30 14.55 0.92
N GLN A 24 -0.74 15.02 -0.18
CA GLN A 24 -0.93 14.43 -1.49
C GLN A 24 0.43 13.94 -2.01
N VAL A 25 0.49 12.70 -2.47
CA VAL A 25 1.72 12.11 -2.97
C VAL A 25 1.84 12.41 -4.46
N ASP A 26 2.95 13.05 -4.84
CA ASP A 26 3.34 13.18 -6.24
C ASP A 26 3.89 11.82 -6.73
N THR A 27 3.02 11.04 -7.36
CA THR A 27 3.35 9.68 -7.81
C THR A 27 4.42 9.65 -8.89
N SER A 28 4.66 10.76 -9.60
CA SER A 28 5.72 10.85 -10.61
C SER A 28 7.13 10.79 -10.02
N LYS A 29 7.27 11.07 -8.72
CA LYS A 29 8.56 11.17 -8.03
C LYS A 29 8.87 9.99 -7.10
N ILE A 30 7.92 9.10 -6.83
CA ILE A 30 8.10 8.05 -5.81
C ILE A 30 9.25 7.09 -6.12
N TYR A 31 9.37 6.66 -7.36
CA TYR A 31 10.47 5.75 -7.77
C TYR A 31 11.83 6.44 -7.77
N GLY A 32 11.90 7.70 -8.24
CA GLY A 32 13.14 8.50 -8.16
C GLY A 32 13.59 8.65 -6.70
N ALA A 33 12.69 9.08 -5.82
CA ALA A 33 12.98 9.22 -4.41
C ALA A 33 13.39 7.91 -3.72
N LEU A 34 12.83 6.77 -4.15
CA LEU A 34 13.25 5.46 -3.65
C LEU A 34 14.68 5.12 -4.11
N LEU A 35 14.98 5.33 -5.39
CA LEU A 35 16.32 5.06 -5.95
C LEU A 35 17.37 5.95 -5.30
N ASP A 36 17.11 7.23 -5.10
CA ASP A 36 18.01 8.15 -4.39
C ASP A 36 18.36 7.62 -2.99
N ARG A 37 17.36 7.10 -2.25
CA ARG A 37 17.58 6.49 -0.93
C ARG A 37 18.41 5.22 -0.98
N ILE A 38 18.24 4.40 -2.02
CA ILE A 38 19.02 3.19 -2.23
C ILE A 38 20.48 3.57 -2.56
N CYS A 39 20.70 4.55 -3.43
CA CYS A 39 22.03 5.05 -3.76
C CYS A 39 22.73 5.64 -2.53
N ASP A 40 22.04 6.50 -1.77
CA ASP A 40 22.56 7.03 -0.51
C ASP A 40 23.01 5.91 0.44
N TYR A 41 22.19 4.86 0.57
CA TYR A 41 22.54 3.71 1.41
C TYR A 41 23.78 2.97 0.91
N MET A 42 23.91 2.77 -0.41
CA MET A 42 25.08 2.11 -1.00
C MET A 42 26.37 2.94 -0.81
N GLU A 43 26.27 4.26 -0.87
CA GLU A 43 27.41 5.15 -0.72
C GLU A 43 27.83 5.37 0.74
N THR A 44 26.86 5.52 1.63
CA THR A 44 27.12 5.93 3.03
C THR A 44 27.04 4.79 4.04
N GLY A 45 26.37 3.68 3.68
CA GLY A 45 26.03 2.60 4.62
C GLY A 45 24.87 2.97 5.57
N GLU A 46 24.35 4.20 5.53
CA GLU A 46 23.26 4.65 6.39
C GLU A 46 21.90 4.30 5.78
N ASN A 47 21.20 3.33 6.37
CA ASN A 47 19.89 2.92 5.89
C ASN A 47 18.78 3.91 6.32
N LYS A 48 18.33 4.74 5.37
CA LYS A 48 17.20 5.67 5.51
C LYS A 48 15.89 5.11 4.94
N LEU A 49 15.88 3.85 4.49
CA LEU A 49 14.69 3.16 4.04
C LEU A 49 13.82 2.75 5.23
N ALA A 50 12.53 2.52 4.96
CA ALA A 50 11.63 2.02 5.99
C ALA A 50 12.09 0.65 6.49
N PRO A 51 12.19 0.43 7.82
CA PRO A 51 12.49 -0.89 8.36
C PRO A 51 11.48 -1.94 7.90
N VAL A 52 11.94 -3.18 7.66
CA VAL A 52 11.08 -4.30 7.21
C VAL A 52 9.85 -4.47 8.11
N ALA A 53 10.01 -4.31 9.43
CA ALA A 53 8.90 -4.39 10.37
C ALA A 53 7.78 -3.36 10.08
N LYS A 54 8.13 -2.16 9.59
CA LYS A 54 7.15 -1.14 9.21
C LYS A 54 6.47 -1.48 7.89
N ILE A 55 7.19 -2.07 6.95
CA ILE A 55 6.63 -2.56 5.69
C ILE A 55 5.63 -3.69 5.98
N ASN A 56 6.00 -4.67 6.79
CA ASN A 56 5.11 -5.75 7.20
C ASN A 56 3.87 -5.23 7.94
N GLN A 57 4.02 -4.23 8.80
CA GLN A 57 2.89 -3.60 9.48
C GLN A 57 1.92 -2.95 8.47
N ALA A 58 2.43 -2.28 7.44
CA ALA A 58 1.61 -1.70 6.38
C ALA A 58 0.83 -2.78 5.59
N ILE A 59 1.49 -3.90 5.27
CA ILE A 59 0.83 -5.05 4.63
C ILE A 59 -0.27 -5.61 5.53
N LYS A 60 -0.01 -5.82 6.81
CA LYS A 60 -1.02 -6.31 7.77
C LYS A 60 -2.23 -5.37 7.87
N ILE A 61 -2.05 -4.05 7.74
CA ILE A 61 -3.15 -3.09 7.70
C ILE A 61 -4.05 -3.34 6.48
N MET A 62 -3.46 -3.59 5.31
CA MET A 62 -4.24 -3.90 4.11
C MET A 62 -4.99 -5.23 4.22
N LEU A 63 -4.34 -6.28 4.76
CA LEU A 63 -4.98 -7.57 5.03
C LEU A 63 -6.12 -7.45 6.05
N ALA A 64 -5.94 -6.66 7.11
CA ALA A 64 -6.99 -6.36 8.07
C ALA A 64 -8.19 -5.65 7.42
N GLY A 65 -7.94 -4.74 6.47
CA GLY A 65 -8.98 -4.07 5.68
C GLY A 65 -9.78 -5.07 4.83
N ARG A 66 -9.10 -6.03 4.19
CA ARG A 66 -9.76 -7.13 3.46
C ARG A 66 -10.67 -7.93 4.37
N LEU A 67 -10.12 -8.44 5.49
CA LEU A 67 -10.88 -9.22 6.46
C LEU A 67 -12.05 -8.44 7.09
N SER A 68 -11.87 -7.14 7.34
CA SER A 68 -12.95 -6.27 7.81
C SER A 68 -14.09 -6.20 6.80
N ARG A 69 -13.76 -6.04 5.53
CA ARG A 69 -14.76 -6.03 4.44
C ARG A 69 -15.51 -7.36 4.37
N GLU A 70 -14.81 -8.48 4.42
CA GLU A 70 -15.41 -9.83 4.40
C GLU A 70 -16.36 -10.06 5.59
N LYS A 71 -16.07 -9.42 6.73
CA LYS A 71 -16.93 -9.44 7.93
C LYS A 71 -18.00 -8.33 7.97
N GLY A 72 -18.29 -7.68 6.85
CA GLY A 72 -19.30 -6.64 6.78
C GLY A 72 -18.93 -5.32 7.49
N GLY A 73 -17.65 -5.01 7.62
CA GLY A 73 -17.15 -3.79 8.26
C GLY A 73 -16.77 -3.96 9.74
N GLY A 74 -16.65 -5.20 10.20
CA GLY A 74 -16.24 -5.50 11.59
C GLY A 74 -14.81 -5.05 11.92
N VAL A 75 -14.56 -4.76 13.20
CA VAL A 75 -13.22 -4.41 13.69
C VAL A 75 -12.29 -5.62 13.60
N VAL A 76 -11.13 -5.44 13.00
CA VAL A 76 -10.05 -6.43 12.91
C VAL A 76 -8.80 -5.89 13.57
N LYS A 77 -8.24 -6.65 14.52
CA LYS A 77 -6.96 -6.31 15.16
C LYS A 77 -5.80 -6.73 14.27
N ILE A 78 -4.84 -5.82 14.05
CA ILE A 78 -3.67 -6.06 13.19
C ILE A 78 -2.80 -7.19 13.75
N GLU A 79 -2.69 -7.30 15.08
CA GLU A 79 -1.91 -8.33 15.76
C GLU A 79 -2.45 -9.75 15.52
N GLY A 80 -3.73 -9.86 15.15
CA GLY A 80 -4.39 -11.12 14.84
C GLY A 80 -4.23 -11.58 13.39
N ILE A 81 -3.50 -10.83 12.55
CA ILE A 81 -3.23 -11.24 11.17
C ILE A 81 -2.10 -12.26 11.17
N PRO A 82 -2.32 -13.50 10.66
CA PRO A 82 -1.29 -14.51 10.56
C PRO A 82 -0.08 -14.03 9.75
N GLU A 83 1.11 -14.52 10.10
CA GLU A 83 2.34 -14.23 9.34
C GLU A 83 2.34 -14.94 7.98
N ASP A 84 1.61 -16.03 7.87
CA ASP A 84 1.44 -16.87 6.68
C ASP A 84 0.11 -16.61 5.94
N ASP A 85 -0.55 -15.49 6.20
CA ASP A 85 -1.75 -15.11 5.43
C ASP A 85 -1.37 -15.05 3.94
N PRO A 86 -2.02 -15.84 3.06
CA PRO A 86 -1.65 -15.92 1.64
C PRO A 86 -1.84 -14.59 0.91
N GLY A 87 -2.55 -13.65 1.52
CA GLY A 87 -2.76 -12.34 0.96
C GLY A 87 -3.69 -12.37 -0.23
N PHE A 88 -3.26 -11.71 -1.29
CA PHE A 88 -3.97 -11.60 -2.56
C PHE A 88 -3.42 -12.63 -3.56
N ASP A 89 -4.30 -13.30 -4.28
CA ASP A 89 -3.90 -14.23 -5.35
C ASP A 89 -3.38 -13.41 -6.56
N GLY A 90 -2.06 -13.33 -6.64
CA GLY A 90 -1.38 -12.59 -7.69
C GLY A 90 -1.52 -13.23 -9.06
N ASP A 91 -1.58 -14.56 -9.13
CA ASP A 91 -1.68 -15.32 -10.38
C ASP A 91 -3.08 -15.13 -11.00
N GLU A 92 -4.14 -15.19 -10.17
CA GLU A 92 -5.50 -14.89 -10.62
C GLU A 92 -5.62 -13.44 -11.09
N PHE A 93 -5.00 -12.51 -10.37
CA PHE A 93 -4.99 -11.11 -10.77
C PHE A 93 -4.26 -10.89 -12.10
N GLU A 94 -3.08 -11.48 -12.30
CA GLU A 94 -2.30 -11.34 -13.52
C GLU A 94 -3.10 -11.83 -14.73
N LEU A 95 -3.73 -12.99 -14.64
CA LEU A 95 -4.59 -13.52 -15.69
C LEU A 95 -5.77 -12.60 -16.01
N GLY A 96 -6.39 -12.02 -15.00
CA GLY A 96 -7.49 -11.05 -15.15
C GLY A 96 -7.02 -9.74 -15.77
N TYR A 97 -5.89 -9.22 -15.31
CA TYR A 97 -5.29 -7.98 -15.79
C TYR A 97 -4.82 -8.10 -17.24
N ALA A 98 -4.14 -9.18 -17.59
CA ALA A 98 -3.69 -9.42 -18.96
C ALA A 98 -4.86 -9.46 -19.96
N LYS A 99 -5.97 -10.11 -19.60
CA LYS A 99 -7.19 -10.14 -20.41
C LYS A 99 -7.84 -8.76 -20.55
N ALA A 100 -7.83 -7.95 -19.48
CA ALA A 100 -8.38 -6.60 -19.51
C ALA A 100 -7.50 -5.65 -20.33
N ALA A 101 -6.18 -5.72 -20.16
CA ALA A 101 -5.22 -4.91 -20.90
C ALA A 101 -5.26 -5.21 -22.39
N ALA A 102 -5.37 -6.48 -22.79
CA ALA A 102 -5.49 -6.86 -24.21
C ALA A 102 -6.71 -6.23 -24.89
N LYS A 103 -7.80 -5.97 -24.17
CA LYS A 103 -8.99 -5.29 -24.71
C LYS A 103 -8.82 -3.79 -24.91
N ILE A 104 -7.84 -3.18 -24.23
CA ILE A 104 -7.59 -1.72 -24.30
C ILE A 104 -6.59 -1.40 -25.43
N TYR A 105 -5.64 -2.31 -25.70
CA TYR A 105 -4.51 -2.09 -26.61
C TYR A 105 -4.60 -2.87 -27.92
N LEU A 106 -5.64 -3.66 -28.14
CA LEU A 106 -5.98 -4.33 -29.39
C LEU A 106 -7.35 -3.83 -29.93
#